data_c8fdc2e35ed8326194382dda779f9940
#
_entry.id   c8fdc2e35ed8326194382dda779f9940
#
_cell.length_a   1.000
_cell.length_b   1.000
_cell.length_c   1.000
_cell.angle_alpha   90.00
_cell.angle_beta   90.00
_cell.angle_gamma   90.00
#
_symmetry.space_group_name_H-M   'P 1'
#
loop_
_entity.id
_entity.type
_entity.pdbx_description
1 polymer ?
#
loop_
_entity_poly.entity_id
_entity_poly.type
_entity_poly.pdbx_seq_one_letter_code
_entity_poly.pdbx_strand_id
1 'polypeptide(L)'
;MSDERDGLVDSLEALGVRHGDTVMVHASMRRVGMRAEVLLDAIEAAVGPDGHIMMLVCAPEGRPFDPAVSPAWAELGVLGEVFRTRSGVVLNEHPVARMGVWGKRATALVLSPPLDDYYGPGSPLERLVRDGGKVLRLGADSDTVTLFHYAEYVAAVPNKRRRNWSVDVVGAGGIERIHGTCLDDNAGIRDWAGEQDYFAQILIEYIETGRPQTGRVGGAACELIDAEDATRFAVGWLENAFG
;
A
#
# COMPACT_ATOMS: atom_id res chain seq x y z
N MET A 1 -11.54 22.52 13.15
CA MET A 1 -10.79 21.22 13.29
C MET A 1 -11.74 20.04 13.55
N SER A 2 -12.72 20.11 14.50
CA SER A 2 -13.72 19.03 14.63
C SER A 2 -14.61 18.91 13.39
N ASP A 3 -15.18 20.00 12.94
CA ASP A 3 -16.09 20.03 11.77
C ASP A 3 -15.42 19.53 10.47
N GLU A 4 -14.14 19.82 10.30
CA GLU A 4 -13.35 19.40 9.13
C GLU A 4 -13.08 17.89 9.15
N ARG A 5 -12.69 17.35 10.31
CA ARG A 5 -12.52 15.90 10.50
C ARG A 5 -13.85 15.17 10.33
N ASP A 6 -14.92 15.66 10.93
CA ASP A 6 -16.23 15.02 10.92
C ASP A 6 -16.79 14.96 9.48
N GLY A 7 -16.62 16.01 8.67
CA GLY A 7 -16.95 16.00 7.25
C GLY A 7 -16.11 15.03 6.42
N LEU A 8 -14.85 14.75 6.80
CA LEU A 8 -14.04 13.71 6.18
C LEU A 8 -14.53 12.30 6.57
N VAL A 9 -14.92 12.09 7.83
CA VAL A 9 -15.50 10.83 8.30
C VAL A 9 -16.76 10.53 7.51
N ASP A 10 -17.68 11.47 7.40
CA ASP A 10 -18.92 11.31 6.62
C ASP A 10 -18.63 10.94 5.16
N SER A 11 -17.59 11.57 4.56
CA SER A 11 -17.18 11.29 3.18
C SER A 11 -16.59 9.88 3.02
N LEU A 12 -15.79 9.42 3.98
CA LEU A 12 -15.19 8.07 4.01
C LEU A 12 -16.30 7.01 4.20
N GLU A 13 -17.25 7.27 5.09
CA GLU A 13 -18.39 6.37 5.31
C GLU A 13 -19.32 6.32 4.08
N ALA A 14 -19.54 7.45 3.42
CA ALA A 14 -20.29 7.51 2.17
C ALA A 14 -19.57 6.76 1.03
N LEU A 15 -18.23 6.79 1.00
CA LEU A 15 -17.41 6.01 0.07
C LEU A 15 -17.48 4.49 0.37
N GLY A 16 -17.91 4.08 1.56
CA GLY A 16 -18.08 2.68 1.92
C GLY A 16 -17.09 2.15 2.96
N VAL A 17 -16.27 3.01 3.58
CA VAL A 17 -15.45 2.61 4.73
C VAL A 17 -16.38 2.30 5.92
N ARG A 18 -16.10 1.23 6.64
CA ARG A 18 -16.92 0.78 7.78
C ARG A 18 -16.05 0.46 8.99
N HIS A 19 -16.67 0.52 10.16
CA HIS A 19 -16.05 0.05 11.40
C HIS A 19 -15.60 -1.41 11.25
N GLY A 20 -14.38 -1.69 11.69
CA GLY A 20 -13.75 -2.99 11.58
C GLY A 20 -12.96 -3.22 10.27
N ASP A 21 -13.08 -2.34 9.29
CA ASP A 21 -12.30 -2.48 8.04
C ASP A 21 -10.79 -2.43 8.30
N THR A 22 -10.05 -3.23 7.56
CA THR A 22 -8.61 -3.08 7.37
C THR A 22 -8.39 -2.39 6.02
N VAL A 23 -7.87 -1.17 6.03
CA VAL A 23 -7.66 -0.38 4.83
C VAL A 23 -6.17 -0.12 4.56
N MET A 24 -5.69 -0.50 3.37
CA MET A 24 -4.40 -0.04 2.87
C MET A 24 -4.58 1.32 2.20
N VAL A 25 -3.84 2.34 2.63
CA VAL A 25 -4.07 3.72 2.20
C VAL A 25 -3.00 4.18 1.22
N HIS A 26 -3.44 4.73 0.10
CA HIS A 26 -2.65 5.54 -0.84
C HIS A 26 -3.29 6.94 -0.95
N ALA A 27 -2.53 8.00 -0.74
CA ALA A 27 -3.10 9.34 -0.76
C ALA A 27 -2.17 10.39 -1.36
N SER A 28 -2.73 11.25 -2.20
CA SER A 28 -2.10 12.50 -2.61
C SER A 28 -2.59 13.63 -1.71
N MET A 29 -1.81 14.00 -0.71
CA MET A 29 -2.17 15.05 0.24
C MET A 29 -2.46 16.40 -0.44
N ARG A 30 -1.78 16.66 -1.56
CA ARG A 30 -2.04 17.86 -2.39
C ARG A 30 -3.45 17.86 -2.98
N ARG A 31 -3.95 16.70 -3.43
CA ARG A 31 -5.29 16.59 -4.03
C ARG A 31 -6.37 16.49 -2.97
N VAL A 32 -6.09 15.82 -1.86
CA VAL A 32 -7.01 15.79 -0.70
C VAL A 32 -7.22 17.19 -0.14
N GLY A 33 -6.16 18.02 -0.10
CA GLY A 33 -6.22 19.40 0.32
C GLY A 33 -6.33 19.60 1.84
N MET A 34 -5.95 18.57 2.61
CA MET A 34 -6.03 18.56 4.07
C MET A 34 -4.66 18.29 4.69
N ARG A 35 -4.52 18.54 6.00
CA ARG A 35 -3.35 18.13 6.76
C ARG A 35 -3.34 16.60 6.95
N ALA A 36 -2.15 16.01 6.94
CA ALA A 36 -1.97 14.55 7.06
C ALA A 36 -2.54 14.01 8.38
N GLU A 37 -2.35 14.75 9.48
CA GLU A 37 -2.86 14.36 10.80
C GLU A 37 -4.39 14.32 10.82
N VAL A 38 -5.04 15.33 10.21
CA VAL A 38 -6.52 15.41 10.15
C VAL A 38 -7.09 14.28 9.31
N LEU A 39 -6.44 13.94 8.19
CA LEU A 39 -6.84 12.80 7.36
C LEU A 39 -6.70 11.48 8.12
N LEU A 40 -5.59 11.25 8.80
CA LEU A 40 -5.38 10.04 9.60
C LEU A 40 -6.40 9.94 10.74
N ASP A 41 -6.67 11.05 11.46
CA ASP A 41 -7.72 11.09 12.50
C ASP A 41 -9.09 10.71 11.94
N ALA A 42 -9.41 11.15 10.72
CA ALA A 42 -10.67 10.83 10.07
C ALA A 42 -10.73 9.35 9.64
N ILE A 43 -9.64 8.80 9.08
CA ILE A 43 -9.61 7.38 8.69
C ILE A 43 -9.71 6.49 9.93
N GLU A 44 -8.96 6.82 11.03
CA GLU A 44 -9.06 6.09 12.30
C GLU A 44 -10.49 6.10 12.85
N ALA A 45 -11.17 7.25 12.81
CA ALA A 45 -12.56 7.35 13.24
C ALA A 45 -13.50 6.52 12.36
N ALA A 46 -13.32 6.56 11.03
CA ALA A 46 -14.16 5.83 10.08
C ALA A 46 -14.00 4.30 10.19
N VAL A 47 -12.76 3.80 10.37
CA VAL A 47 -12.54 2.36 10.57
C VAL A 47 -12.87 1.90 12.00
N GLY A 48 -12.90 2.84 12.95
CA GLY A 48 -13.27 2.60 14.34
C GLY A 48 -12.26 1.76 15.13
N PRO A 49 -12.60 1.42 16.39
CA PRO A 49 -11.65 0.83 17.34
C PRO A 49 -11.21 -0.61 17.00
N ASP A 50 -11.93 -1.30 16.14
CA ASP A 50 -11.61 -2.66 15.69
C ASP A 50 -11.06 -2.70 14.27
N GLY A 51 -10.96 -1.53 13.64
CA GLY A 51 -10.38 -1.36 12.31
C GLY A 51 -8.85 -1.20 12.32
N HIS A 52 -8.27 -1.22 11.12
CA HIS A 52 -6.82 -1.10 10.94
C HIS A 52 -6.51 -0.22 9.72
N ILE A 53 -5.39 0.51 9.82
CA ILE A 53 -4.80 1.27 8.71
C ILE A 53 -3.46 0.64 8.40
N MET A 54 -3.21 0.35 7.12
CA MET A 54 -1.95 -0.18 6.60
C MET A 54 -1.37 0.79 5.60
N MET A 55 -0.06 1.05 5.66
CA MET A 55 0.63 1.90 4.69
C MET A 55 2.03 1.38 4.41
N LEU A 56 2.46 1.53 3.14
CA LEU A 56 3.86 1.39 2.76
C LEU A 56 4.63 2.62 3.26
N VAL A 57 5.72 2.39 3.99
CA VAL A 57 6.56 3.43 4.60
C VAL A 57 8.05 3.14 4.39
N CYS A 58 8.39 2.71 3.18
CA CYS A 58 9.77 2.38 2.79
C CYS A 58 10.73 3.52 3.12
N ALA A 59 11.95 3.17 3.50
CA ALA A 59 13.02 4.14 3.70
C ALA A 59 13.60 4.60 2.34
N PRO A 60 14.21 5.80 2.28
CA PRO A 60 14.88 6.28 1.08
C PRO A 60 16.08 5.39 0.73
N GLU A 61 16.29 5.18 -0.56
CA GLU A 61 17.45 4.45 -1.08
C GLU A 61 18.78 5.20 -0.89
N GLY A 62 19.89 4.48 -1.05
CA GLY A 62 21.24 5.07 -1.05
C GLY A 62 21.79 5.41 0.34
N ARG A 63 21.10 5.01 1.41
CA ARG A 63 21.53 5.17 2.81
C ARG A 63 21.36 3.85 3.56
N PRO A 64 22.17 3.57 4.60
CA PRO A 64 21.91 2.44 5.47
C PRO A 64 20.52 2.55 6.09
N PHE A 65 19.79 1.43 6.08
CA PHE A 65 18.48 1.33 6.72
C PHE A 65 18.68 1.05 8.22
N ASP A 66 18.10 1.89 9.02
CA ASP A 66 17.99 1.69 10.47
C ASP A 66 16.51 1.51 10.82
N PRO A 67 16.06 0.32 11.26
CA PRO A 67 14.65 0.08 11.59
C PRO A 67 14.06 1.06 12.59
N ALA A 68 14.88 1.55 13.53
CA ALA A 68 14.44 2.43 14.61
C ALA A 68 14.21 3.88 14.15
N VAL A 69 15.06 4.39 13.24
CA VAL A 69 15.08 5.84 12.95
C VAL A 69 14.94 6.22 11.48
N SER A 70 15.15 5.30 10.54
CA SER A 70 15.02 5.64 9.11
C SER A 70 13.65 6.23 8.79
N PRO A 71 13.59 7.43 8.18
CA PRO A 71 12.33 8.08 7.83
C PRO A 71 11.60 7.29 6.72
N ALA A 72 10.35 7.61 6.48
CA ALA A 72 9.69 7.21 5.26
C ALA A 72 10.24 8.03 4.08
N TRP A 73 10.28 7.42 2.90
CA TRP A 73 10.79 8.08 1.70
C TRP A 73 9.86 9.22 1.29
N ALA A 74 10.40 10.44 1.22
CA ALA A 74 9.62 11.65 0.96
C ALA A 74 8.90 11.63 -0.41
N GLU A 75 9.44 10.91 -1.39
CA GLU A 75 8.82 10.77 -2.72
C GLU A 75 7.51 9.95 -2.67
N LEU A 76 7.33 9.09 -1.66
CA LEU A 76 6.06 8.41 -1.41
C LEU A 76 5.00 9.33 -0.75
N GLY A 77 5.35 10.58 -0.51
CA GLY A 77 4.47 11.58 0.06
C GLY A 77 4.60 11.74 1.59
N VAL A 78 4.14 12.88 2.09
CA VAL A 78 4.25 13.25 3.51
C VAL A 78 3.44 12.37 4.44
N LEU A 79 2.35 11.76 3.95
CA LEU A 79 1.45 10.96 4.78
C LEU A 79 2.15 9.76 5.39
N GLY A 80 3.05 9.11 4.64
CA GLY A 80 3.82 7.96 5.11
C GLY A 80 4.69 8.28 6.32
N GLU A 81 5.35 9.45 6.35
CA GLU A 81 6.18 9.85 7.49
C GLU A 81 5.34 10.23 8.71
N VAL A 82 4.23 10.95 8.51
CA VAL A 82 3.30 11.27 9.59
C VAL A 82 2.68 10.00 10.18
N PHE A 83 2.30 9.05 9.33
CA PHE A 83 1.77 7.76 9.77
C PHE A 83 2.81 6.94 10.54
N ARG A 84 4.03 6.80 10.00
CA ARG A 84 5.12 6.04 10.62
C ARG A 84 5.43 6.46 12.06
N THR A 85 5.34 7.76 12.33
CA THR A 85 5.66 8.36 13.64
C THR A 85 4.45 8.45 14.57
N ARG A 86 3.28 8.03 14.11
CA ARG A 86 2.04 8.13 14.86
C ARG A 86 1.96 7.09 15.98
N SER A 87 1.42 7.49 17.12
CA SER A 87 1.20 6.58 18.25
C SER A 87 0.30 5.39 17.86
N GLY A 88 0.65 4.20 18.27
CA GLY A 88 -0.09 2.97 17.98
C GLY A 88 0.23 2.34 16.63
N VAL A 89 1.08 2.94 15.81
CA VAL A 89 1.59 2.30 14.58
C VAL A 89 2.72 1.33 14.94
N VAL A 90 2.63 0.12 14.43
CA VAL A 90 3.66 -0.91 14.48
C VAL A 90 4.27 -1.04 13.09
N LEU A 91 5.59 -1.05 13.01
CA LEU A 91 6.34 -1.19 11.75
C LEU A 91 6.96 -2.58 11.66
N ASN A 92 7.03 -3.15 10.46
CA ASN A 92 8.00 -4.21 10.23
C ASN A 92 9.39 -3.63 9.93
N GLU A 93 10.39 -4.48 9.99
CA GLU A 93 11.81 -4.08 9.83
C GLU A 93 12.38 -4.45 8.45
N HIS A 94 11.52 -4.72 7.46
CA HIS A 94 12.01 -5.08 6.14
C HIS A 94 12.66 -3.89 5.43
N PRO A 95 13.93 -4.00 4.98
CA PRO A 95 14.71 -2.83 4.54
C PRO A 95 14.22 -2.18 3.26
N VAL A 96 13.49 -2.90 2.39
CA VAL A 96 12.97 -2.37 1.11
C VAL A 96 11.45 -2.35 1.03
N ALA A 97 10.74 -3.16 1.83
CA ALA A 97 9.27 -3.23 1.83
C ALA A 97 8.68 -2.96 3.22
N ARG A 98 9.21 -1.91 3.89
CA ARG A 98 8.73 -1.56 5.22
C ARG A 98 7.28 -1.08 5.16
N MET A 99 6.43 -1.75 5.94
CA MET A 99 5.04 -1.37 6.16
C MET A 99 4.79 -0.98 7.61
N GLY A 100 3.82 -0.09 7.80
CA GLY A 100 3.24 0.22 9.10
C GLY A 100 1.79 -0.22 9.15
N VAL A 101 1.34 -0.62 10.33
CA VAL A 101 -0.06 -0.92 10.63
C VAL A 101 -0.45 -0.23 11.94
N TRP A 102 -1.58 0.45 11.92
CA TRP A 102 -2.25 0.99 13.10
C TRP A 102 -3.49 0.16 13.43
N GLY A 103 -3.79 -0.01 14.70
CA GLY A 103 -4.99 -0.70 15.21
C GLY A 103 -4.66 -1.79 16.22
N LYS A 104 -5.69 -2.35 16.87
CA LYS A 104 -5.53 -3.33 17.97
C LYS A 104 -4.73 -4.59 17.58
N ARG A 105 -4.83 -5.03 16.33
CA ARG A 105 -4.14 -6.22 15.80
C ARG A 105 -2.92 -5.86 14.95
N ALA A 106 -2.39 -4.64 15.07
CA ALA A 106 -1.29 -4.15 14.25
C ALA A 106 -0.10 -5.12 14.20
N THR A 107 0.36 -5.61 15.37
CA THR A 107 1.46 -6.59 15.45
C THR A 107 1.20 -7.89 14.68
N ALA A 108 -0.05 -8.35 14.64
CA ALA A 108 -0.42 -9.57 13.92
C ALA A 108 -0.57 -9.35 12.41
N LEU A 109 -0.83 -8.12 11.98
CA LEU A 109 -1.08 -7.76 10.59
C LEU A 109 0.18 -7.25 9.88
N VAL A 110 1.09 -6.58 10.61
CA VAL A 110 2.25 -5.90 10.01
C VAL A 110 3.26 -6.88 9.40
N LEU A 111 3.25 -8.14 9.74
CA LEU A 111 4.15 -9.21 9.31
C LEU A 111 5.50 -8.72 8.78
N SER A 112 6.58 -9.40 9.11
CA SER A 112 7.85 -9.23 8.40
C SER A 112 7.82 -10.12 7.16
N PRO A 113 7.75 -9.56 5.94
CA PRO A 113 7.77 -10.37 4.75
C PRO A 113 9.11 -11.11 4.61
N PRO A 114 9.19 -12.18 3.81
CA PRO A 114 10.46 -12.77 3.44
C PRO A 114 11.40 -11.73 2.82
N LEU A 115 12.72 -11.93 2.96
CA LEU A 115 13.70 -11.09 2.27
C LEU A 115 13.59 -11.23 0.76
N ASP A 116 13.36 -12.46 0.29
CA ASP A 116 13.01 -12.70 -1.10
C ASP A 116 11.49 -12.57 -1.30
N ASP A 117 11.09 -12.07 -2.46
CA ASP A 117 9.68 -12.02 -2.88
C ASP A 117 8.75 -11.30 -1.88
N TYR A 118 9.22 -10.21 -1.32
CA TYR A 118 8.62 -9.49 -0.19
C TYR A 118 7.19 -8.95 -0.41
N TYR A 119 6.70 -8.89 -1.65
CA TYR A 119 5.30 -8.60 -1.96
C TYR A 119 4.49 -9.85 -2.33
N GLY A 120 5.14 -11.00 -2.39
CA GLY A 120 4.53 -12.29 -2.72
C GLY A 120 3.88 -13.00 -1.53
N PRO A 121 3.74 -14.33 -1.61
CA PRO A 121 3.22 -15.14 -0.52
C PRO A 121 4.01 -14.96 0.78
N GLY A 122 3.31 -14.86 1.90
CA GLY A 122 3.88 -14.55 3.21
C GLY A 122 4.00 -13.05 3.51
N SER A 123 3.64 -12.18 2.56
CA SER A 123 3.68 -10.73 2.74
C SER A 123 2.45 -10.16 3.46
N PRO A 124 2.53 -8.92 3.96
CA PRO A 124 1.37 -8.19 4.45
C PRO A 124 0.29 -7.97 3.37
N LEU A 125 0.65 -7.97 2.07
CA LEU A 125 -0.31 -7.85 0.97
C LEU A 125 -1.17 -9.13 0.84
N GLU A 126 -0.56 -10.32 0.90
CA GLU A 126 -1.33 -11.57 0.99
C GLU A 126 -2.27 -11.54 2.18
N ARG A 127 -1.79 -11.06 3.32
CA ARG A 127 -2.60 -10.99 4.53
C ARG A 127 -3.79 -10.06 4.37
N LEU A 128 -3.59 -8.89 3.73
CA LEU A 128 -4.66 -7.96 3.40
C LEU A 128 -5.75 -8.64 2.57
N VAL A 129 -5.36 -9.37 1.53
CA VAL A 129 -6.28 -10.12 0.65
C VAL A 129 -7.04 -11.19 1.45
N ARG A 130 -6.33 -12.05 2.19
CA ARG A 130 -6.93 -13.17 2.92
C ARG A 130 -7.88 -12.76 4.05
N ASP A 131 -7.62 -11.62 4.67
CA ASP A 131 -8.45 -11.11 5.77
C ASP A 131 -9.60 -10.21 5.27
N GLY A 132 -9.84 -10.14 3.95
CA GLY A 132 -10.93 -9.33 3.37
C GLY A 132 -10.68 -7.83 3.53
N GLY A 133 -9.43 -7.41 3.46
CA GLY A 133 -9.07 -6.00 3.54
C GLY A 133 -9.42 -5.23 2.28
N LYS A 134 -9.25 -3.92 2.34
CA LYS A 134 -9.57 -2.99 1.24
C LYS A 134 -8.38 -2.09 0.93
N VAL A 135 -8.34 -1.55 -0.29
CA VAL A 135 -7.41 -0.46 -0.66
C VAL A 135 -8.21 0.82 -0.76
N LEU A 136 -7.83 1.82 0.04
CA LEU A 136 -8.41 3.16 0.05
C LEU A 136 -7.46 4.09 -0.71
N ARG A 137 -7.88 4.54 -1.89
CA ARG A 137 -7.11 5.48 -2.72
C ARG A 137 -7.74 6.85 -2.66
N LEU A 138 -6.98 7.82 -2.19
CA LEU A 138 -7.42 9.21 -1.95
C LEU A 138 -6.67 10.15 -2.90
N GLY A 139 -7.11 10.22 -4.14
CA GLY A 139 -6.47 11.02 -5.17
C GLY A 139 -5.06 10.57 -5.55
N ALA A 140 -4.71 9.33 -5.32
CA ALA A 140 -3.43 8.75 -5.74
C ALA A 140 -3.36 8.63 -7.27
N ASP A 141 -2.14 8.63 -7.83
CA ASP A 141 -1.95 8.43 -9.27
C ASP A 141 -2.36 7.00 -9.68
N SER A 142 -2.80 6.82 -10.92
CA SER A 142 -3.42 5.57 -11.37
C SER A 142 -2.50 4.34 -11.29
N ASP A 143 -1.20 4.53 -11.36
CA ASP A 143 -0.16 3.51 -11.18
C ASP A 143 0.11 3.15 -9.71
N THR A 144 -0.41 3.93 -8.77
CA THR A 144 -0.16 3.76 -7.34
C THR A 144 -1.15 2.78 -6.71
N VAL A 145 -0.94 1.48 -6.91
CA VAL A 145 -1.72 0.38 -6.30
C VAL A 145 -0.76 -0.75 -5.88
N THR A 146 -0.10 -0.58 -4.74
CA THR A 146 0.90 -1.56 -4.23
C THR A 146 0.36 -3.00 -4.16
N LEU A 147 -0.96 -3.17 -3.96
CA LEU A 147 -1.60 -4.49 -3.95
C LEU A 147 -1.37 -5.27 -5.26
N PHE A 148 -1.24 -4.61 -6.40
CA PHE A 148 -1.03 -5.29 -7.69
C PHE A 148 0.34 -5.99 -7.78
N HIS A 149 1.32 -5.59 -6.98
CA HIS A 149 2.54 -6.39 -6.85
C HIS A 149 2.25 -7.80 -6.34
N TYR A 150 1.30 -7.98 -5.41
CA TYR A 150 0.91 -9.33 -4.99
C TYR A 150 0.26 -10.11 -6.16
N ALA A 151 -0.56 -9.46 -6.98
CA ALA A 151 -1.13 -10.08 -8.17
C ALA A 151 -0.04 -10.54 -9.16
N GLU A 152 1.05 -9.78 -9.33
CA GLU A 152 2.18 -10.17 -10.15
C GLU A 152 2.83 -11.49 -9.68
N TYR A 153 2.89 -11.72 -8.35
CA TYR A 153 3.44 -12.97 -7.82
C TYR A 153 2.55 -14.16 -8.09
N VAL A 154 1.25 -14.02 -7.91
CA VAL A 154 0.31 -15.15 -7.99
C VAL A 154 -0.22 -15.43 -9.40
N ALA A 155 -0.14 -14.48 -10.34
CA ALA A 155 -0.51 -14.70 -11.73
C ALA A 155 0.37 -15.73 -12.41
N ALA A 156 -0.20 -16.59 -13.26
CA ALA A 156 0.52 -17.64 -14.00
C ALA A 156 1.21 -17.10 -15.27
N VAL A 157 1.98 -16.01 -15.12
CA VAL A 157 2.74 -15.40 -16.22
C VAL A 157 4.10 -16.10 -16.37
N PRO A 158 4.47 -16.59 -17.60
CA PRO A 158 5.76 -17.23 -17.80
C PRO A 158 6.91 -16.22 -17.84
N ASN A 159 8.11 -16.66 -17.43
CA ASN A 159 9.36 -15.89 -17.53
C ASN A 159 9.26 -14.47 -16.94
N LYS A 160 8.66 -14.35 -15.76
CA LYS A 160 8.61 -13.07 -15.03
C LYS A 160 10.01 -12.51 -14.81
N ARG A 161 10.19 -11.22 -15.05
CA ARG A 161 11.45 -10.52 -14.78
C ARG A 161 11.68 -10.44 -13.28
N ARG A 162 12.92 -10.70 -12.89
CA ARG A 162 13.36 -10.65 -11.49
C ARG A 162 14.57 -9.73 -11.36
N ARG A 163 14.75 -9.14 -10.20
CA ARG A 163 15.92 -8.34 -9.86
C ARG A 163 16.52 -8.76 -8.52
N ASN A 164 17.81 -8.51 -8.37
CA ASN A 164 18.49 -8.59 -7.08
C ASN A 164 18.50 -7.21 -6.42
N TRP A 165 18.41 -7.18 -5.12
CA TRP A 165 18.57 -5.96 -4.34
C TRP A 165 19.56 -6.18 -3.20
N SER A 166 20.15 -5.10 -2.70
CA SER A 166 20.96 -5.11 -1.48
C SER A 166 20.88 -3.79 -0.76
N VAL A 167 20.82 -3.84 0.58
CA VAL A 167 20.76 -2.67 1.46
C VAL A 167 21.68 -2.89 2.64
N ASP A 168 22.41 -1.85 3.04
CA ASP A 168 23.15 -1.84 4.28
C ASP A 168 22.17 -1.59 5.44
N VAL A 169 22.12 -2.49 6.42
CA VAL A 169 21.19 -2.44 7.56
C VAL A 169 21.98 -2.19 8.84
N VAL A 170 21.53 -1.23 9.64
CA VAL A 170 22.08 -0.94 10.97
C VAL A 170 21.49 -1.91 11.98
N GLY A 171 22.34 -2.74 12.57
CA GLY A 171 21.97 -3.67 13.62
C GLY A 171 22.82 -3.48 14.89
N ALA A 172 22.56 -4.24 15.93
CA ALA A 172 23.27 -4.17 17.20
C ALA A 172 24.80 -4.44 17.07
N GLY A 173 25.22 -5.19 16.05
CA GLY A 173 26.62 -5.52 15.76
C GLY A 173 27.32 -4.55 14.79
N GLY A 174 26.66 -3.51 14.34
CA GLY A 174 27.12 -2.60 13.30
C GLY A 174 26.30 -2.67 12.02
N ILE A 175 26.91 -2.28 10.90
CA ILE A 175 26.24 -2.32 9.58
C ILE A 175 26.49 -3.67 8.93
N GLU A 176 25.42 -4.31 8.51
CA GLU A 176 25.42 -5.56 7.73
C GLU A 176 24.77 -5.33 6.38
N ARG A 177 25.34 -5.91 5.31
CA ARG A 177 24.73 -5.88 3.98
C ARG A 177 23.77 -7.05 3.80
N ILE A 178 22.50 -6.74 3.69
CA ILE A 178 21.42 -7.70 3.42
C ILE A 178 21.14 -7.73 1.92
N HIS A 179 20.86 -8.92 1.43
CA HIS A 179 20.58 -9.19 0.01
C HIS A 179 19.25 -9.95 -0.14
N GLY A 180 18.62 -9.78 -1.27
CA GLY A 180 17.45 -10.57 -1.65
C GLY A 180 17.18 -10.51 -3.14
N THR A 181 16.21 -11.30 -3.57
CA THR A 181 15.67 -11.33 -4.93
C THR A 181 14.17 -11.08 -4.89
N CYS A 182 13.64 -10.41 -5.90
CA CYS A 182 12.20 -10.18 -6.03
C CYS A 182 11.80 -10.12 -7.50
N LEU A 183 10.51 -10.07 -7.77
CA LEU A 183 10.06 -9.64 -9.09
C LEU A 183 10.50 -8.18 -9.32
N ASP A 184 10.67 -7.81 -10.58
CA ASP A 184 11.09 -6.45 -10.92
C ASP A 184 9.91 -5.48 -10.73
N ASP A 185 9.82 -4.92 -9.52
CA ASP A 185 8.81 -3.95 -9.12
C ASP A 185 9.09 -2.53 -9.64
N ASN A 186 10.22 -2.30 -10.30
CA ASN A 186 10.56 -1.00 -10.91
C ASN A 186 10.27 -0.97 -12.40
N ALA A 187 10.67 -2.03 -13.14
CA ALA A 187 10.52 -2.09 -14.60
C ALA A 187 9.37 -3.03 -15.02
N GLY A 188 8.66 -3.60 -14.05
CA GLY A 188 7.57 -4.54 -14.27
C GLY A 188 8.03 -5.96 -14.60
N ILE A 189 7.14 -6.94 -14.42
CA ILE A 189 7.44 -8.37 -14.56
C ILE A 189 7.66 -8.83 -16.01
N ARG A 190 7.22 -8.02 -16.98
CA ARG A 190 7.37 -8.28 -18.44
C ARG A 190 7.47 -6.96 -19.16
N ASP A 191 7.96 -6.98 -20.41
CA ASP A 191 7.88 -5.82 -21.28
C ASP A 191 6.41 -5.50 -21.60
N TRP A 192 6.07 -4.24 -21.42
CA TRP A 192 4.74 -3.72 -21.70
C TRP A 192 4.82 -2.62 -22.76
N ALA A 193 4.04 -2.76 -23.82
CA ALA A 193 4.04 -1.83 -24.96
C ALA A 193 2.89 -0.82 -24.92
N GLY A 194 2.12 -0.77 -23.84
CA GLY A 194 1.04 0.20 -23.67
C GLY A 194 1.55 1.62 -23.45
N GLU A 195 0.68 2.60 -23.66
CA GLU A 195 1.01 4.02 -23.53
C GLU A 195 1.25 4.47 -22.07
N GLN A 196 0.70 3.73 -21.12
CA GLN A 196 0.84 3.99 -19.68
C GLN A 196 1.29 2.71 -18.97
N ASP A 197 1.72 2.88 -17.70
CA ASP A 197 2.04 1.75 -16.84
C ASP A 197 0.89 0.74 -16.76
N TYR A 198 1.20 -0.56 -16.73
CA TYR A 198 0.13 -1.58 -16.74
C TYR A 198 -0.65 -1.62 -15.42
N PHE A 199 -0.12 -1.15 -14.28
CA PHE A 199 -0.94 -0.99 -13.08
C PHE A 199 -2.00 0.08 -13.28
N ALA A 200 -1.65 1.18 -13.97
CA ALA A 200 -2.63 2.20 -14.33
C ALA A 200 -3.70 1.64 -15.26
N GLN A 201 -3.31 0.83 -16.24
CA GLN A 201 -4.25 0.19 -17.16
C GLN A 201 -5.18 -0.78 -16.43
N ILE A 202 -4.64 -1.66 -15.59
CA ILE A 202 -5.42 -2.60 -14.76
C ILE A 202 -6.42 -1.82 -13.89
N LEU A 203 -5.97 -0.76 -13.22
CA LEU A 203 -6.83 0.02 -12.35
C LEU A 203 -7.98 0.69 -13.12
N ILE A 204 -7.68 1.32 -14.26
CA ILE A 204 -8.69 2.00 -15.08
C ILE A 204 -9.75 0.99 -15.52
N GLU A 205 -9.33 -0.12 -16.09
CA GLU A 205 -10.26 -1.17 -16.54
C GLU A 205 -11.04 -1.77 -15.35
N TYR A 206 -10.41 -1.92 -14.18
CA TYR A 206 -11.10 -2.39 -12.98
C TYR A 206 -12.18 -1.39 -12.51
N ILE A 207 -11.88 -0.08 -12.54
CA ILE A 207 -12.86 0.96 -12.20
C ILE A 207 -14.03 0.96 -13.19
N GLU A 208 -13.78 0.77 -14.48
CA GLU A 208 -14.81 0.69 -15.53
C GLU A 208 -15.78 -0.48 -15.34
N THR A 209 -15.38 -1.53 -14.60
CA THR A 209 -16.31 -2.60 -14.22
C THR A 209 -17.43 -2.14 -13.29
N GLY A 210 -17.30 -0.98 -12.64
CA GLY A 210 -18.22 -0.48 -11.62
C GLY A 210 -18.17 -1.22 -10.28
N ARG A 211 -17.18 -2.10 -10.06
CA ARG A 211 -17.04 -2.84 -8.79
C ARG A 211 -16.48 -1.99 -7.65
N PRO A 212 -15.42 -1.17 -7.86
CA PRO A 212 -14.95 -0.27 -6.81
C PRO A 212 -16.02 0.76 -6.43
N GLN A 213 -16.07 1.10 -5.14
CA GLN A 213 -16.81 2.28 -4.73
C GLN A 213 -15.99 3.51 -5.13
N THR A 214 -16.64 4.47 -5.76
CA THR A 214 -16.00 5.74 -6.16
C THR A 214 -16.69 6.93 -5.52
N GLY A 215 -15.95 7.98 -5.21
CA GLY A 215 -16.50 9.15 -4.56
C GLY A 215 -15.49 10.28 -4.42
N ARG A 216 -15.72 11.15 -3.45
CA ARG A 216 -14.80 12.25 -3.13
C ARG A 216 -14.56 12.32 -1.62
N VAL A 217 -13.31 12.55 -1.25
CA VAL A 217 -12.89 12.83 0.13
C VAL A 217 -12.02 14.08 0.10
N GLY A 218 -12.45 15.13 0.79
CA GLY A 218 -11.86 16.45 0.61
C GLY A 218 -11.92 16.90 -0.85
N GLY A 219 -10.82 17.39 -1.38
CA GLY A 219 -10.69 17.79 -2.80
C GLY A 219 -10.50 16.65 -3.78
N ALA A 220 -10.21 15.42 -3.33
CA ALA A 220 -9.75 14.31 -4.16
C ALA A 220 -10.90 13.42 -4.67
N ALA A 221 -10.77 12.93 -5.91
CA ALA A 221 -11.48 11.74 -6.36
C ALA A 221 -10.87 10.52 -5.66
N CYS A 222 -11.71 9.57 -5.26
CA CYS A 222 -11.31 8.47 -4.40
C CYS A 222 -11.96 7.16 -4.82
N GLU A 223 -11.25 6.06 -4.54
CA GLU A 223 -11.72 4.71 -4.73
C GLU A 223 -11.54 3.90 -3.44
N LEU A 224 -12.54 3.09 -3.12
CA LEU A 224 -12.44 2.02 -2.13
C LEU A 224 -12.59 0.68 -2.86
N ILE A 225 -11.55 -0.11 -2.78
CA ILE A 225 -11.33 -1.30 -3.59
C ILE A 225 -11.30 -2.52 -2.66
N ASP A 226 -12.08 -3.56 -2.95
CA ASP A 226 -11.95 -4.86 -2.28
C ASP A 226 -10.64 -5.54 -2.72
N ALA A 227 -9.80 -5.93 -1.77
CA ALA A 227 -8.46 -6.43 -2.05
C ALA A 227 -8.48 -7.80 -2.76
N GLU A 228 -9.40 -8.68 -2.41
CA GLU A 228 -9.51 -10.00 -3.04
C GLU A 228 -10.01 -9.88 -4.49
N ASP A 229 -11.08 -9.09 -4.68
CA ASP A 229 -11.68 -8.92 -6.01
C ASP A 229 -10.73 -8.20 -6.97
N ALA A 230 -10.03 -7.16 -6.52
CA ALA A 230 -9.03 -6.46 -7.31
C ALA A 230 -7.81 -7.34 -7.65
N THR A 231 -7.35 -8.15 -6.69
CA THR A 231 -6.26 -9.10 -6.96
C THR A 231 -6.66 -10.12 -8.02
N ARG A 232 -7.87 -10.69 -7.91
CA ARG A 232 -8.39 -11.64 -8.89
C ARG A 232 -8.52 -11.02 -10.29
N PHE A 233 -8.99 -9.78 -10.36
CA PHE A 233 -9.08 -9.04 -11.62
C PHE A 233 -7.69 -8.80 -12.21
N ALA A 234 -6.74 -8.31 -11.42
CA ALA A 234 -5.37 -8.04 -11.86
C ALA A 234 -4.64 -9.31 -12.32
N VAL A 235 -4.83 -10.43 -11.61
CA VAL A 235 -4.28 -11.74 -12.03
C VAL A 235 -4.80 -12.12 -13.42
N GLY A 236 -6.12 -12.08 -13.62
CA GLY A 236 -6.70 -12.42 -14.93
C GLY A 236 -6.22 -11.48 -16.05
N TRP A 237 -6.08 -10.20 -15.75
CA TRP A 237 -5.54 -9.22 -16.69
C TRP A 237 -4.09 -9.52 -17.08
N LEU A 238 -3.22 -9.77 -16.07
CA LEU A 238 -1.80 -10.09 -16.29
C LEU A 238 -1.61 -11.39 -17.08
N GLU A 239 -2.41 -12.42 -16.79
CA GLU A 239 -2.37 -13.69 -17.52
C GLU A 239 -2.84 -13.53 -18.98
N ASN A 240 -3.82 -12.67 -19.24
CA ASN A 240 -4.27 -12.38 -20.61
C ASN A 240 -3.25 -11.53 -21.40
N ALA A 241 -2.58 -10.60 -20.73
CA ALA A 241 -1.64 -9.68 -21.38
C ALA A 241 -0.27 -10.32 -21.65
N PHE A 242 0.16 -11.25 -20.77
CA PHE A 242 1.53 -11.79 -20.75
C PHE A 242 1.63 -13.33 -20.83
N GLY A 243 0.49 -14.02 -20.86
CA GLY A 243 0.37 -15.48 -20.91
C GLY A 243 0.57 -16.11 -22.28
#